data_6545797e17e7317520816d9929a3e8e9
#
_entry.id   6545797e17e7317520816d9929a3e8e9
#
_cell.length_a   1.000
_cell.length_b   1.000
_cell.length_c   1.000
_cell.angle_alpha   90.00
_cell.angle_beta   90.00
_cell.angle_gamma   90.00
#
_symmetry.space_group_name_H-M   'P 1'
#
loop_
_entity.id
_entity.type
_entity.pdbx_description
1 polymer ?
#
loop_
_entity_poly.entity_id
_entity_poly.type
_entity_poly.pdbx_seq_one_letter_code
_entity_poly.pdbx_strand_id
1 'polypeptide(L)'
;MTERENMQLVWEHKQPEWVPMINTASQMLIVPEINDRPLFQNGRDWFGLEWCVNPEHPELMSFVKPGQPQFDDITEWKEHICFPSCKDLPWEMIAGRTKGMWNRSEEIMGYTVANMGAFERINSTMGFENGLMAMYDDEEAFCEYVNAYADYRIEQMEYIKRYMNADFLMMHDDWGSQNNLFMSPEMWRRIFKEPERRMAARAHELGMYYMHHACGYITPIVGDLVEIGVDSWHSVQPMNDLKGLKAAYGDKLIFAGAVDPQVTDKPGATEEEIRAEVRRVIDTLGKGGGLLASSAVMFSTVKGVDAIIDDEGKKYGRYDTLKFE
;
A
#
# COMPACT_ATOMS: atom_id res chain seq x y z
N MET A 1 -4.38 -6.86 -26.51
CA MET A 1 -3.51 -6.27 -25.49
C MET A 1 -3.50 -7.18 -24.26
N THR A 2 -2.36 -7.36 -23.61
CA THR A 2 -2.23 -8.12 -22.35
C THR A 2 -2.69 -7.25 -21.16
N GLU A 3 -2.92 -7.87 -19.99
CA GLU A 3 -3.20 -7.12 -18.74
C GLU A 3 -2.04 -6.18 -18.39
N ARG A 4 -0.79 -6.63 -18.62
CA ARG A 4 0.42 -5.83 -18.42
C ARG A 4 0.42 -4.57 -19.30
N GLU A 5 0.21 -4.74 -20.60
CA GLU A 5 0.16 -3.61 -21.54
C GLU A 5 -0.96 -2.63 -21.19
N ASN A 6 -2.13 -3.14 -20.79
CA ASN A 6 -3.28 -2.33 -20.41
C ASN A 6 -3.04 -1.58 -19.10
N MET A 7 -2.45 -2.24 -18.09
CA MET A 7 -2.09 -1.61 -16.81
C MET A 7 -0.96 -0.59 -16.99
N GLN A 8 0.00 -0.85 -17.90
CA GLN A 8 1.08 0.08 -18.23
C GLN A 8 0.54 1.43 -18.74
N LEU A 9 -0.53 1.44 -19.54
CA LEU A 9 -1.17 2.66 -19.98
C LEU A 9 -1.66 3.51 -18.79
N VAL A 10 -2.17 2.89 -17.73
CA VAL A 10 -2.60 3.62 -16.53
C VAL A 10 -1.40 4.23 -15.82
N TRP A 11 -0.29 3.49 -15.66
CA TRP A 11 0.93 4.03 -15.05
C TRP A 11 1.53 5.19 -15.86
N GLU A 12 1.32 5.21 -17.17
CA GLU A 12 1.72 6.29 -18.06
C GLU A 12 0.69 7.43 -18.17
N HIS A 13 -0.35 7.44 -17.32
CA HIS A 13 -1.47 8.38 -17.34
C HIS A 13 -2.21 8.44 -18.69
N LYS A 14 -2.25 7.31 -19.39
CA LYS A 14 -3.01 7.11 -20.63
C LYS A 14 -4.29 6.35 -20.35
N GLN A 15 -5.29 6.52 -21.20
CA GLN A 15 -6.52 5.74 -21.08
C GLN A 15 -6.29 4.29 -21.54
N PRO A 16 -6.54 3.29 -20.68
CA PRO A 16 -6.46 1.88 -21.05
C PRO A 16 -7.67 1.46 -21.90
N GLU A 17 -7.69 0.23 -22.42
CA GLU A 17 -8.88 -0.33 -23.10
C GLU A 17 -9.98 -0.73 -22.11
N TRP A 18 -9.58 -1.17 -20.93
CA TRP A 18 -10.48 -1.48 -19.81
C TRP A 18 -9.85 -1.05 -18.48
N VAL A 19 -10.67 -0.87 -17.45
CA VAL A 19 -10.19 -0.60 -16.09
C VAL A 19 -9.40 -1.81 -15.58
N PRO A 20 -8.07 -1.71 -15.35
CA PRO A 20 -7.31 -2.83 -14.85
C PRO A 20 -7.71 -3.17 -13.42
N MET A 21 -7.85 -4.48 -13.15
CA MET A 21 -8.06 -5.02 -11.82
C MET A 21 -6.71 -5.43 -11.24
N ILE A 22 -6.32 -4.88 -10.09
CA ILE A 22 -4.98 -5.13 -9.51
C ILE A 22 -4.68 -6.62 -9.39
N ASN A 23 -5.63 -7.42 -8.88
CA ASN A 23 -5.45 -8.84 -8.62
C ASN A 23 -5.24 -9.68 -9.90
N THR A 24 -5.72 -9.22 -11.05
CA THR A 24 -5.57 -9.93 -12.33
C THR A 24 -4.49 -9.35 -13.22
N ALA A 25 -4.20 -8.04 -13.09
CA ALA A 25 -3.21 -7.34 -13.90
C ALA A 25 -1.82 -7.35 -13.25
N SER A 26 -1.71 -7.76 -11.98
CA SER A 26 -0.43 -7.82 -11.28
C SER A 26 -0.28 -9.04 -10.37
N GLN A 27 0.96 -9.33 -9.99
CA GLN A 27 1.36 -10.39 -9.06
C GLN A 27 2.18 -9.82 -7.92
N MET A 28 1.73 -10.04 -6.68
CA MET A 28 2.54 -9.74 -5.51
C MET A 28 3.70 -10.73 -5.41
N LEU A 29 4.91 -10.19 -5.37
CA LEU A 29 6.16 -10.95 -5.24
C LEU A 29 6.56 -10.99 -3.77
N ILE A 30 6.22 -12.07 -3.09
CA ILE A 30 6.44 -12.21 -1.65
C ILE A 30 7.90 -12.59 -1.38
N VAL A 31 8.54 -11.86 -0.46
CA VAL A 31 9.88 -12.11 0.06
C VAL A 31 9.79 -12.45 1.54
N PRO A 32 9.57 -13.73 1.92
CA PRO A 32 9.39 -14.11 3.32
C PRO A 32 10.59 -13.80 4.22
N GLU A 33 11.78 -13.64 3.63
CA GLU A 33 13.00 -13.22 4.32
C GLU A 33 12.93 -11.76 4.80
N ILE A 34 12.15 -10.92 4.11
CA ILE A 34 11.84 -9.54 4.51
C ILE A 34 10.49 -9.58 5.22
N ASN A 35 10.49 -10.06 6.44
CA ASN A 35 9.28 -10.25 7.21
C ASN A 35 9.00 -9.03 8.11
N ASP A 36 8.48 -7.96 7.52
CA ASP A 36 8.08 -6.76 8.27
C ASP A 36 6.94 -7.04 9.27
N ARG A 37 6.08 -8.02 8.95
CA ARG A 37 4.91 -8.41 9.73
C ARG A 37 4.49 -9.83 9.36
N PRO A 38 4.48 -10.79 10.29
CA PRO A 38 3.90 -12.11 10.03
C PRO A 38 2.41 -11.96 9.71
N LEU A 39 2.01 -12.38 8.49
CA LEU A 39 0.62 -12.27 8.06
C LEU A 39 -0.16 -13.50 8.50
N PHE A 40 -1.31 -13.32 9.15
CA PHE A 40 -2.26 -14.39 9.55
C PHE A 40 -1.66 -15.52 10.40
N GLN A 41 -0.58 -15.24 11.14
CA GLN A 41 0.08 -16.21 11.99
C GLN A 41 0.78 -15.56 13.19
N ASN A 42 0.96 -16.34 14.25
CA ASN A 42 1.86 -15.94 15.35
C ASN A 42 3.31 -16.01 14.87
N GLY A 43 4.15 -15.11 15.36
CA GLY A 43 5.57 -15.16 15.03
C GLY A 43 6.31 -13.90 15.43
N ARG A 44 7.57 -13.83 15.01
CA ARG A 44 8.37 -12.61 15.12
C ARG A 44 8.61 -12.05 13.73
N ASP A 45 8.55 -10.75 13.61
CA ASP A 45 9.07 -10.06 12.43
C ASP A 45 10.61 -10.00 12.47
N TRP A 46 11.22 -9.53 11.41
CA TRP A 46 12.67 -9.47 11.35
C TRP A 46 13.29 -8.28 12.11
N PHE A 47 12.46 -7.41 12.70
CA PHE A 47 12.88 -6.42 13.71
C PHE A 47 12.83 -6.97 15.12
N GLY A 48 12.30 -8.18 15.32
CA GLY A 48 12.23 -8.86 16.61
C GLY A 48 10.94 -8.67 17.39
N LEU A 49 9.95 -7.93 16.86
CA LEU A 49 8.63 -7.78 17.49
C LEU A 49 7.84 -9.09 17.46
N GLU A 50 7.17 -9.40 18.55
CA GLU A 50 6.24 -10.53 18.61
C GLU A 50 4.85 -10.13 18.13
N TRP A 51 4.30 -10.95 17.25
CA TRP A 51 2.97 -10.79 16.65
C TRP A 51 2.07 -11.96 17.00
N CYS A 52 0.79 -11.71 17.12
CA CYS A 52 -0.22 -12.73 17.36
C CYS A 52 -1.45 -12.52 16.49
N VAL A 53 -2.17 -13.61 16.25
CA VAL A 53 -3.49 -13.56 15.61
C VAL A 53 -4.57 -13.62 16.69
N ASN A 54 -5.75 -13.07 16.40
CA ASN A 54 -6.92 -13.25 17.23
C ASN A 54 -7.44 -14.69 17.05
N PRO A 55 -7.46 -15.54 18.10
CA PRO A 55 -7.93 -16.92 17.96
C PRO A 55 -9.41 -17.04 17.57
N GLU A 56 -10.22 -16.02 17.86
CA GLU A 56 -11.65 -15.98 17.51
C GLU A 56 -11.85 -15.49 16.06
N HIS A 57 -10.87 -14.78 15.51
CA HIS A 57 -10.89 -14.20 14.17
C HIS A 57 -9.55 -14.41 13.44
N PRO A 58 -9.18 -15.67 13.15
CA PRO A 58 -7.90 -16.01 12.51
C PRO A 58 -7.79 -15.51 11.05
N GLU A 59 -8.91 -15.10 10.45
CA GLU A 59 -8.96 -14.47 9.13
C GLU A 59 -8.47 -13.02 9.12
N LEU A 60 -8.36 -12.38 10.30
CA LEU A 60 -7.82 -11.04 10.42
C LEU A 60 -6.30 -11.05 10.46
N MET A 61 -5.71 -9.95 10.01
CA MET A 61 -4.26 -9.79 10.06
C MET A 61 -3.72 -9.87 11.49
N SER A 62 -2.50 -10.39 11.64
CA SER A 62 -1.79 -10.40 12.93
C SER A 62 -1.57 -8.97 13.45
N PHE A 63 -1.50 -8.84 14.75
CA PHE A 63 -1.23 -7.59 15.46
C PHE A 63 -0.08 -7.81 16.46
N VAL A 64 0.56 -6.71 16.85
CA VAL A 64 1.64 -6.77 17.86
C VAL A 64 1.09 -7.30 19.17
N LYS A 65 1.78 -8.27 19.74
CA LYS A 65 1.38 -8.89 21.02
C LYS A 65 1.25 -7.83 22.12
N PRO A 66 0.09 -7.73 22.78
CA PRO A 66 -0.17 -6.69 23.77
C PRO A 66 0.82 -6.72 24.95
N GLY A 67 1.11 -5.53 25.50
CA GLY A 67 1.92 -5.39 26.71
C GLY A 67 3.43 -5.48 26.49
N GLN A 68 3.89 -5.22 25.28
CA GLN A 68 5.31 -5.26 24.93
C GLN A 68 5.80 -3.98 24.20
N PRO A 69 5.57 -2.74 24.70
CA PRO A 69 6.34 -1.62 24.22
C PRO A 69 7.83 -1.89 24.54
N GLN A 70 8.70 -1.73 23.54
CA GLN A 70 10.14 -1.98 23.74
C GLN A 70 10.82 -0.78 24.41
N PHE A 71 10.28 0.41 24.21
CA PHE A 71 10.73 1.67 24.81
C PHE A 71 9.61 2.71 24.75
N ASP A 72 9.74 3.82 25.47
CA ASP A 72 8.75 4.90 25.58
C ASP A 72 9.31 6.30 25.31
N ASP A 73 10.63 6.43 25.15
CA ASP A 73 11.31 7.69 24.82
C ASP A 73 11.92 7.61 23.41
N ILE A 74 11.41 8.42 22.48
CA ILE A 74 11.85 8.40 21.06
C ILE A 74 13.34 8.74 20.90
N THR A 75 13.96 9.45 21.83
CA THR A 75 15.39 9.77 21.77
C THR A 75 16.28 8.52 21.87
N GLU A 76 15.74 7.42 22.40
CA GLU A 76 16.41 6.14 22.56
C GLU A 76 16.22 5.19 21.35
N TRP A 77 15.54 5.62 20.26
CA TRP A 77 15.20 4.76 19.15
C TRP A 77 16.38 3.97 18.57
N LYS A 78 17.60 4.53 18.56
CA LYS A 78 18.81 3.87 18.04
C LYS A 78 19.26 2.67 18.86
N GLU A 79 18.88 2.63 20.14
CA GLU A 79 19.19 1.51 21.03
C GLU A 79 18.20 0.35 20.88
N HIS A 80 16.98 0.67 20.41
CA HIS A 80 15.86 -0.27 20.35
C HIS A 80 15.49 -0.72 18.95
N ILE A 81 15.71 0.10 17.91
CA ILE A 81 15.38 -0.23 16.53
C ILE A 81 16.67 -0.48 15.75
N CYS A 82 16.90 -1.76 15.45
CA CYS A 82 17.98 -2.17 14.54
C CYS A 82 17.37 -2.47 13.16
N PHE A 83 17.76 -1.72 12.14
CA PHE A 83 17.33 -2.00 10.77
C PHE A 83 18.03 -3.26 10.24
N PRO A 84 17.25 -4.31 9.87
CA PRO A 84 17.85 -5.56 9.38
C PRO A 84 18.54 -5.35 8.02
N SER A 85 19.73 -5.93 7.86
CA SER A 85 20.48 -5.81 6.62
C SER A 85 19.91 -6.71 5.52
N CYS A 86 19.67 -6.13 4.34
CA CYS A 86 19.33 -6.89 3.15
C CYS A 86 20.55 -7.55 2.47
N LYS A 87 21.77 -7.17 2.84
CA LYS A 87 23.01 -7.56 2.19
C LYS A 87 23.27 -9.08 2.22
N ASP A 88 22.96 -9.69 3.35
CA ASP A 88 23.27 -11.09 3.61
C ASP A 88 22.12 -12.06 3.30
N LEU A 89 21.03 -11.55 2.70
CA LEU A 89 19.92 -12.39 2.28
C LEU A 89 20.31 -13.28 1.08
N PRO A 90 19.74 -14.49 0.96
CA PRO A 90 20.04 -15.42 -0.12
C PRO A 90 19.34 -15.01 -1.44
N TRP A 91 19.71 -13.87 -2.00
CA TRP A 91 19.02 -13.21 -3.10
C TRP A 91 18.90 -14.07 -4.37
N GLU A 92 19.89 -14.90 -4.69
CA GLU A 92 19.81 -15.82 -5.84
C GLU A 92 18.69 -16.86 -5.65
N MET A 93 18.51 -17.38 -4.44
CA MET A 93 17.41 -18.27 -4.11
C MET A 93 16.05 -17.53 -4.16
N ILE A 94 15.99 -16.32 -3.60
CA ILE A 94 14.82 -15.46 -3.65
C ILE A 94 14.42 -15.17 -5.10
N ALA A 95 15.38 -14.77 -5.94
CA ALA A 95 15.16 -14.50 -7.36
C ALA A 95 14.65 -15.74 -8.11
N GLY A 96 15.23 -16.92 -7.85
CA GLY A 96 14.77 -18.18 -8.44
C GLY A 96 13.33 -18.52 -8.08
N ARG A 97 12.97 -18.35 -6.79
CA ARG A 97 11.59 -18.55 -6.31
C ARG A 97 10.63 -17.52 -6.93
N THR A 98 11.00 -16.26 -6.96
CA THR A 98 10.21 -15.19 -7.56
C THR A 98 9.91 -15.46 -9.03
N LYS A 99 10.93 -15.88 -9.80
CA LYS A 99 10.75 -16.27 -11.21
C LYS A 99 9.76 -17.42 -11.36
N GLY A 100 9.76 -18.39 -10.46
CA GLY A 100 8.80 -19.49 -10.46
C GLY A 100 7.36 -19.05 -10.14
N MET A 101 7.20 -18.10 -9.22
CA MET A 101 5.90 -17.54 -8.84
C MET A 101 5.35 -16.60 -9.91
N TRP A 102 6.20 -15.79 -10.51
CA TRP A 102 5.84 -14.80 -11.54
C TRP A 102 6.18 -15.30 -12.95
N ASN A 103 5.66 -16.47 -13.29
CA ASN A 103 5.89 -17.10 -14.59
C ASN A 103 5.16 -16.43 -15.76
N ARG A 104 4.23 -15.47 -15.45
CA ARG A 104 3.47 -14.67 -16.41
C ARG A 104 3.97 -13.23 -16.51
N SER A 105 5.26 -13.00 -16.28
CA SER A 105 5.85 -11.64 -16.29
C SER A 105 5.66 -10.86 -17.59
N GLU A 106 5.48 -11.56 -18.72
CA GLU A 106 5.15 -10.91 -20.00
C GLU A 106 3.67 -10.51 -20.11
N GLU A 107 2.80 -11.06 -19.28
CA GLU A 107 1.34 -10.85 -19.35
C GLU A 107 0.82 -9.93 -18.25
N ILE A 108 1.45 -9.94 -17.07
CA ILE A 108 1.04 -9.19 -15.87
C ILE A 108 2.24 -8.51 -15.22
N MET A 109 2.02 -7.41 -14.48
CA MET A 109 3.07 -6.72 -13.74
C MET A 109 3.41 -7.44 -12.43
N GLY A 110 4.65 -7.27 -11.95
CA GLY A 110 5.09 -7.78 -10.65
C GLY A 110 5.37 -6.65 -9.67
N TYR A 111 4.95 -6.81 -8.41
CA TYR A 111 5.20 -5.82 -7.38
C TYR A 111 5.58 -6.43 -6.04
N THR A 112 6.24 -5.64 -5.21
CA THR A 112 6.52 -5.98 -3.82
C THR A 112 5.84 -4.99 -2.88
N VAL A 113 5.61 -5.43 -1.65
CA VAL A 113 5.04 -4.59 -0.60
C VAL A 113 6.06 -4.42 0.52
N ALA A 114 6.43 -3.18 0.82
CA ALA A 114 7.04 -2.80 2.08
C ALA A 114 5.91 -2.67 3.11
N ASN A 115 5.65 -3.76 3.83
CA ASN A 115 4.39 -3.99 4.55
C ASN A 115 4.31 -3.29 5.92
N MET A 116 5.14 -2.29 6.14
CA MET A 116 5.12 -1.40 7.29
C MET A 116 5.92 -0.15 7.00
N GLY A 117 5.33 1.01 7.18
CA GLY A 117 6.01 2.27 7.06
C GLY A 117 6.65 2.74 8.38
N ALA A 118 7.24 3.92 8.36
CA ALA A 118 7.92 4.47 9.54
C ALA A 118 6.94 4.73 10.69
N PHE A 119 5.76 5.27 10.38
CA PHE A 119 4.71 5.55 11.36
C PHE A 119 4.16 4.28 12.00
N GLU A 120 3.80 3.28 11.20
CA GLU A 120 3.31 2.01 11.72
C GLU A 120 4.39 1.26 12.51
N ARG A 121 5.65 1.29 12.06
CA ARG A 121 6.77 0.63 12.76
C ARG A 121 7.00 1.21 14.15
N ILE A 122 7.02 2.54 14.28
CA ILE A 122 7.26 3.17 15.58
C ILE A 122 6.09 2.91 16.53
N ASN A 123 4.83 3.01 16.05
CA ASN A 123 3.64 2.68 16.82
C ASN A 123 3.59 1.21 17.26
N SER A 124 4.08 0.30 16.42
CA SER A 124 4.19 -1.12 16.75
C SER A 124 5.25 -1.40 17.80
N THR A 125 6.31 -0.60 17.86
CA THR A 125 7.46 -0.79 18.74
C THR A 125 7.27 -0.09 20.10
N MET A 126 6.78 1.15 20.10
CA MET A 126 6.55 1.94 21.33
C MET A 126 5.14 1.72 21.92
N GLY A 127 4.23 1.11 21.15
CA GLY A 127 2.80 1.13 21.42
C GLY A 127 2.14 2.37 20.82
N PHE A 128 0.84 2.25 20.49
CA PHE A 128 0.15 3.26 19.66
C PHE A 128 0.11 4.65 20.31
N GLU A 129 -0.18 4.73 21.62
CA GLU A 129 -0.24 5.99 22.36
C GLU A 129 1.13 6.67 22.43
N ASN A 130 2.17 5.93 22.85
CA ASN A 130 3.54 6.46 22.95
C ASN A 130 4.08 6.87 21.57
N GLY A 131 3.84 6.06 20.52
CA GLY A 131 4.26 6.40 19.16
C GLY A 131 3.60 7.66 18.61
N LEU A 132 2.31 7.91 18.94
CA LEU A 132 1.66 9.17 18.62
C LEU A 132 2.24 10.34 19.39
N MET A 133 2.47 10.18 20.69
CA MET A 133 3.05 11.23 21.55
C MET A 133 4.48 11.56 21.16
N ALA A 134 5.26 10.58 20.74
CA ALA A 134 6.65 10.76 20.34
C ALA A 134 6.87 11.86 19.28
N MET A 135 5.91 12.05 18.36
CA MET A 135 5.96 13.15 17.38
C MET A 135 5.88 14.55 18.01
N TYR A 136 5.33 14.65 19.23
CA TYR A 136 5.18 15.90 19.96
C TYR A 136 6.23 16.06 21.05
N ASP A 137 6.70 14.96 21.65
CA ASP A 137 7.65 14.95 22.74
C ASP A 137 9.06 15.34 22.26
N ASP A 138 9.49 14.78 21.12
CA ASP A 138 10.74 15.16 20.45
C ASP A 138 10.63 14.99 18.93
N GLU A 139 10.14 16.04 18.22
CA GLU A 139 9.98 16.04 16.77
C GLU A 139 11.33 15.84 16.04
N GLU A 140 12.45 16.34 16.62
CA GLU A 140 13.78 16.22 15.99
C GLU A 140 14.23 14.74 15.97
N ALA A 141 14.17 14.06 17.11
CA ALA A 141 14.50 12.63 17.21
C ALA A 141 13.56 11.77 16.37
N PHE A 142 12.27 12.13 16.31
CA PHE A 142 11.30 11.43 15.45
C PHE A 142 11.63 11.61 13.95
N CYS A 143 11.97 12.82 13.53
CA CYS A 143 12.41 13.08 12.15
C CYS A 143 13.71 12.33 11.81
N GLU A 144 14.66 12.24 12.74
CA GLU A 144 15.89 11.47 12.56
C GLU A 144 15.56 9.98 12.32
N TYR A 145 14.67 9.42 13.13
CA TYR A 145 14.18 8.04 12.94
C TYR A 145 13.53 7.83 11.57
N VAL A 146 12.59 8.70 11.15
CA VAL A 146 11.88 8.56 9.87
C VAL A 146 12.84 8.66 8.69
N ASN A 147 13.86 9.54 8.76
CA ASN A 147 14.88 9.64 7.73
C ASN A 147 15.76 8.39 7.65
N ALA A 148 16.17 7.83 8.78
CA ALA A 148 16.92 6.57 8.82
C ALA A 148 16.09 5.38 8.29
N TYR A 149 14.78 5.40 8.57
CA TYR A 149 13.84 4.42 8.03
C TYR A 149 13.74 4.51 6.50
N ALA A 150 13.68 5.72 5.96
CA ALA A 150 13.67 5.93 4.51
C ALA A 150 14.97 5.44 3.85
N ASP A 151 16.13 5.68 4.46
CA ASP A 151 17.43 5.16 3.97
C ASP A 151 17.43 3.62 3.92
N TYR A 152 16.91 3.00 4.97
CA TYR A 152 16.74 1.54 5.02
C TYR A 152 15.84 1.01 3.89
N ARG A 153 14.71 1.67 3.63
CA ARG A 153 13.79 1.26 2.55
C ARG A 153 14.39 1.49 1.16
N ILE A 154 15.13 2.55 0.99
CA ILE A 154 15.87 2.85 -0.25
C ILE A 154 16.88 1.73 -0.55
N GLU A 155 17.68 1.31 0.45
CA GLU A 155 18.59 0.16 0.29
C GLU A 155 17.83 -1.12 -0.10
N GLN A 156 16.71 -1.41 0.57
CA GLN A 156 15.87 -2.56 0.27
C GLN A 156 15.35 -2.55 -1.18
N MET A 157 14.89 -1.40 -1.68
CA MET A 157 14.44 -1.23 -3.08
C MET A 157 15.52 -1.60 -4.09
N GLU A 158 16.79 -1.29 -3.82
CA GLU A 158 17.91 -1.61 -4.71
C GLU A 158 18.08 -3.12 -4.88
N TYR A 159 18.01 -3.89 -3.78
CA TYR A 159 18.04 -5.34 -3.83
C TYR A 159 16.83 -5.93 -4.53
N ILE A 160 15.63 -5.45 -4.21
CA ILE A 160 14.38 -5.87 -4.85
C ILE A 160 14.47 -5.66 -6.37
N LYS A 161 14.86 -4.48 -6.81
CA LYS A 161 14.98 -4.20 -8.26
C LYS A 161 16.04 -5.08 -8.91
N ARG A 162 17.21 -5.19 -8.31
CA ARG A 162 18.33 -5.98 -8.87
C ARG A 162 17.99 -7.44 -9.06
N TYR A 163 17.35 -8.07 -8.10
CA TYR A 163 17.15 -9.51 -8.06
C TYR A 163 15.77 -9.98 -8.50
N MET A 164 14.75 -9.19 -8.28
CA MET A 164 13.37 -9.55 -8.59
C MET A 164 12.84 -8.84 -9.83
N ASN A 165 13.44 -7.69 -10.19
CA ASN A 165 13.02 -6.84 -11.30
C ASN A 165 11.53 -6.45 -11.23
N ALA A 166 11.04 -6.15 -10.04
CA ALA A 166 9.68 -5.68 -9.83
C ALA A 166 9.37 -4.43 -10.69
N ASP A 167 8.13 -4.30 -11.13
CA ASP A 167 7.65 -3.18 -11.93
C ASP A 167 7.26 -2.00 -11.03
N PHE A 168 6.71 -2.26 -9.86
CA PHE A 168 6.39 -1.24 -8.87
C PHE A 168 6.58 -1.73 -7.43
N LEU A 169 6.73 -0.77 -6.52
CA LEU A 169 6.75 -0.98 -5.09
C LEU A 169 5.50 -0.38 -4.47
N MET A 170 4.86 -1.09 -3.55
CA MET A 170 3.84 -0.54 -2.66
C MET A 170 4.47 -0.31 -1.28
N MET A 171 4.57 0.95 -0.86
CA MET A 171 4.89 1.33 0.51
C MET A 171 3.61 1.40 1.31
N HIS A 172 3.56 0.74 2.45
CA HIS A 172 2.39 0.71 3.33
C HIS A 172 2.69 1.49 4.61
N ASP A 173 1.99 2.62 4.81
CA ASP A 173 2.05 3.39 6.05
C ASP A 173 0.71 4.11 6.28
N ASP A 174 -0.07 3.67 7.25
CA ASP A 174 -1.43 4.17 7.49
C ASP A 174 -1.43 5.43 8.34
N TRP A 175 -1.68 6.58 7.73
CA TRP A 175 -1.70 7.90 8.40
C TRP A 175 -3.10 8.38 8.78
N GLY A 176 -4.13 7.70 8.31
CA GLY A 176 -5.53 8.10 8.47
C GLY A 176 -6.34 7.20 9.38
N SER A 177 -7.22 7.81 10.17
CA SER A 177 -8.32 7.14 10.85
C SER A 177 -9.60 7.20 10.00
N GLN A 178 -10.74 6.77 10.55
CA GLN A 178 -12.03 6.86 9.85
C GLN A 178 -12.41 8.31 9.48
N ASN A 179 -12.02 9.30 10.29
CA ASN A 179 -12.50 10.67 10.16
C ASN A 179 -11.39 11.72 9.94
N ASN A 180 -10.19 11.44 10.36
CA ASN A 180 -9.07 12.38 10.37
C ASN A 180 -7.73 11.67 10.18
N LEU A 181 -6.70 12.45 9.83
CA LEU A 181 -5.31 12.04 10.02
C LEU A 181 -5.01 11.81 11.52
N PHE A 182 -4.04 10.95 11.81
CA PHE A 182 -3.52 10.74 13.17
C PHE A 182 -2.66 11.93 13.66
N MET A 183 -2.17 12.76 12.74
CA MET A 183 -1.43 13.99 13.00
C MET A 183 -1.97 15.13 12.16
N SER A 184 -1.58 16.39 12.45
CA SER A 184 -1.97 17.51 11.57
C SER A 184 -1.28 17.41 10.20
N PRO A 185 -1.88 17.94 9.12
CA PRO A 185 -1.24 17.98 7.81
C PRO A 185 0.12 18.70 7.83
N GLU A 186 0.26 19.74 8.65
CA GLU A 186 1.51 20.49 8.83
C GLU A 186 2.58 19.62 9.49
N MET A 187 2.24 18.82 10.49
CA MET A 187 3.15 17.87 11.14
C MET A 187 3.56 16.77 10.16
N TRP A 188 2.61 16.19 9.42
CA TRP A 188 2.91 15.22 8.38
C TRP A 188 3.93 15.78 7.36
N ARG A 189 3.75 17.04 6.90
CA ARG A 189 4.68 17.69 5.96
C ARG A 189 6.08 17.88 6.52
N ARG A 190 6.20 18.18 7.82
CA ARG A 190 7.52 18.34 8.45
C ARG A 190 8.23 17.00 8.65
N ILE A 191 7.50 15.95 8.99
CA ILE A 191 8.08 14.66 9.42
C ILE A 191 8.22 13.70 8.24
N PHE A 192 7.14 13.51 7.44
CA PHE A 192 7.07 12.41 6.46
C PHE A 192 7.28 12.83 5.01
N LYS A 193 6.95 14.08 4.63
CA LYS A 193 6.92 14.51 3.22
C LYS A 193 8.26 14.31 2.51
N GLU A 194 9.36 14.75 3.10
CA GLU A 194 10.69 14.63 2.47
C GLU A 194 11.22 13.18 2.45
N PRO A 195 11.15 12.38 3.51
CA PRO A 195 11.45 10.95 3.46
C PRO A 195 10.66 10.20 2.39
N GLU A 196 9.36 10.44 2.26
CA GLU A 196 8.50 9.84 1.21
C GLU A 196 8.95 10.27 -0.19
N ARG A 197 9.25 11.56 -0.39
CA ARG A 197 9.78 12.07 -1.65
C ARG A 197 11.08 11.36 -2.06
N ARG A 198 11.98 11.11 -1.11
CA ARG A 198 13.24 10.40 -1.37
C ARG A 198 13.00 8.96 -1.79
N MET A 199 12.07 8.26 -1.14
CA MET A 199 11.69 6.89 -1.50
C MET A 199 11.06 6.82 -2.89
N ALA A 200 10.09 7.70 -3.21
CA ALA A 200 9.48 7.77 -4.53
C ALA A 200 10.50 8.09 -5.64
N ALA A 201 11.36 9.08 -5.41
CA ALA A 201 12.43 9.44 -6.36
C ALA A 201 13.38 8.25 -6.60
N ARG A 202 13.76 7.51 -5.54
CA ARG A 202 14.64 6.35 -5.71
C ARG A 202 13.97 5.20 -6.45
N ALA A 203 12.68 4.94 -6.23
CA ALA A 203 11.93 3.96 -7.00
C ALA A 203 11.97 4.30 -8.50
N HIS A 204 11.74 5.57 -8.86
CA HIS A 204 11.81 6.04 -10.25
C HIS A 204 13.22 5.90 -10.86
N GLU A 205 14.27 6.27 -10.14
CA GLU A 205 15.65 6.09 -10.59
C GLU A 205 16.00 4.62 -10.87
N LEU A 206 15.38 3.71 -10.12
CA LEU A 206 15.50 2.26 -10.30
C LEU A 206 14.60 1.72 -11.42
N GLY A 207 13.75 2.56 -12.04
CA GLY A 207 12.78 2.16 -13.07
C GLY A 207 11.62 1.34 -12.49
N MET A 208 11.15 1.71 -11.29
CA MET A 208 9.94 1.19 -10.68
C MET A 208 8.94 2.34 -10.47
N TYR A 209 7.66 2.05 -10.57
CA TYR A 209 6.62 2.96 -10.08
C TYR A 209 6.52 2.87 -8.56
N TYR A 210 6.06 3.96 -7.94
CA TYR A 210 5.90 4.06 -6.50
C TYR A 210 4.42 4.23 -6.14
N MET A 211 3.86 3.20 -5.52
CA MET A 211 2.51 3.22 -4.97
C MET A 211 2.59 3.41 -3.46
N HIS A 212 1.89 4.40 -2.93
CA HIS A 212 1.74 4.54 -1.48
C HIS A 212 0.39 3.98 -1.03
N HIS A 213 0.41 3.05 -0.07
CA HIS A 213 -0.79 2.57 0.62
C HIS A 213 -0.97 3.33 1.92
N ALA A 214 -2.10 4.00 2.04
CA ALA A 214 -2.57 4.58 3.29
C ALA A 214 -4.07 4.43 3.40
N CYS A 215 -4.52 3.70 4.41
CA CYS A 215 -5.92 3.60 4.79
C CYS A 215 -6.46 4.88 5.44
N GLY A 216 -7.78 4.98 5.53
CA GLY A 216 -8.47 6.03 6.25
C GLY A 216 -8.58 7.35 5.49
N TYR A 217 -8.88 8.39 6.26
CA TYR A 217 -9.07 9.75 5.74
C TYR A 217 -7.73 10.46 5.61
N ILE A 218 -7.24 10.62 4.38
CA ILE A 218 -5.98 11.33 4.08
C ILE A 218 -6.18 12.49 3.09
N THR A 219 -7.41 12.87 2.79
CA THR A 219 -7.74 13.96 1.85
C THR A 219 -6.84 15.19 1.97
N PRO A 220 -6.47 15.70 3.19
CA PRO A 220 -5.68 16.92 3.33
C PRO A 220 -4.24 16.84 2.81
N ILE A 221 -3.70 15.62 2.61
CA ILE A 221 -2.31 15.39 2.17
C ILE A 221 -2.20 14.74 0.79
N VAL A 222 -3.32 14.41 0.12
CA VAL A 222 -3.27 13.78 -1.22
C VAL A 222 -2.56 14.68 -2.24
N GLY A 223 -2.74 16.02 -2.15
CA GLY A 223 -2.01 16.97 -2.99
C GLY A 223 -0.50 16.95 -2.74
N ASP A 224 -0.08 16.70 -1.50
CA ASP A 224 1.34 16.53 -1.14
C ASP A 224 1.91 15.24 -1.75
N LEU A 225 1.14 14.13 -1.78
CA LEU A 225 1.57 12.88 -2.45
C LEU A 225 1.85 13.12 -3.94
N VAL A 226 0.98 13.88 -4.62
CA VAL A 226 1.22 14.29 -6.03
C VAL A 226 2.48 15.12 -6.16
N GLU A 227 2.68 16.11 -5.28
CA GLU A 227 3.85 17.01 -5.32
C GLU A 227 5.17 16.25 -5.18
N ILE A 228 5.22 15.24 -4.33
CA ILE A 228 6.44 14.45 -4.07
C ILE A 228 6.66 13.29 -5.05
N GLY A 229 5.77 13.12 -6.03
CA GLY A 229 5.94 12.16 -7.11
C GLY A 229 5.46 10.74 -6.79
N VAL A 230 4.49 10.57 -5.88
CA VAL A 230 3.78 9.31 -5.73
C VAL A 230 2.94 9.05 -6.99
N ASP A 231 3.15 7.91 -7.66
CA ASP A 231 2.43 7.59 -8.90
C ASP A 231 0.99 7.11 -8.61
N SER A 232 0.82 6.37 -7.53
CA SER A 232 -0.48 5.79 -7.18
C SER A 232 -0.74 5.81 -5.68
N TRP A 233 -1.95 6.16 -5.30
CA TRP A 233 -2.45 6.00 -3.94
C TRP A 233 -3.36 4.78 -3.85
N HIS A 234 -3.00 3.83 -3.03
CA HIS A 234 -3.77 2.73 -2.50
C HIS A 234 -3.92 2.96 -0.98
N SER A 235 -4.89 2.66 -0.26
CA SER A 235 -6.21 2.12 -0.50
C SER A 235 -7.21 3.30 -0.53
N VAL A 236 -7.71 3.60 -1.68
CA VAL A 236 -8.65 4.71 -1.83
C VAL A 236 -9.97 4.34 -1.17
N GLN A 237 -10.31 4.98 -0.06
CA GLN A 237 -11.49 4.65 0.74
C GLN A 237 -12.56 5.75 0.67
N PRO A 238 -13.87 5.40 0.78
CA PRO A 238 -14.99 6.30 0.49
C PRO A 238 -15.19 7.45 1.49
N MET A 239 -14.50 7.43 2.65
CA MET A 239 -14.51 8.58 3.57
C MET A 239 -13.78 9.81 3.01
N ASN A 240 -12.97 9.63 1.95
CA ASN A 240 -12.30 10.72 1.25
C ASN A 240 -13.24 11.34 0.19
N ASP A 241 -13.01 12.61 -0.16
CA ASP A 241 -13.74 13.26 -1.27
C ASP A 241 -13.23 12.75 -2.63
N LEU A 242 -13.62 11.53 -3.00
CA LEU A 242 -13.11 10.86 -4.19
C LEU A 242 -13.38 11.62 -5.48
N LYS A 243 -14.55 12.27 -5.60
CA LYS A 243 -14.90 13.05 -6.80
C LYS A 243 -14.05 14.32 -6.91
N GLY A 244 -13.91 15.06 -5.80
CA GLY A 244 -13.06 16.23 -5.75
C GLY A 244 -11.60 15.92 -5.98
N LEU A 245 -11.08 14.86 -5.35
CA LEU A 245 -9.71 14.41 -5.54
C LEU A 245 -9.44 13.93 -6.98
N LYS A 246 -10.37 13.18 -7.58
CA LYS A 246 -10.26 12.76 -8.99
C LYS A 246 -10.27 13.95 -9.94
N ALA A 247 -11.12 14.95 -9.70
CA ALA A 247 -11.15 16.16 -10.50
C ALA A 247 -9.87 16.99 -10.39
N ALA A 248 -9.26 17.03 -9.18
CA ALA A 248 -8.06 17.81 -8.92
C ALA A 248 -6.76 17.15 -9.38
N TYR A 249 -6.68 15.82 -9.26
CA TYR A 249 -5.40 15.08 -9.39
C TYR A 249 -5.45 13.86 -10.31
N GLY A 250 -6.59 13.56 -10.94
CA GLY A 250 -6.75 12.32 -11.72
C GLY A 250 -5.88 12.21 -12.98
N ASP A 251 -5.25 13.31 -13.40
CA ASP A 251 -4.25 13.37 -14.47
C ASP A 251 -2.79 13.18 -13.98
N LYS A 252 -2.58 13.10 -12.66
CA LYS A 252 -1.26 13.05 -12.01
C LYS A 252 -1.13 11.96 -10.97
N LEU A 253 -2.24 11.45 -10.43
CA LEU A 253 -2.28 10.43 -9.43
C LEU A 253 -3.22 9.31 -9.86
N ILE A 254 -2.75 8.08 -9.77
CA ILE A 254 -3.55 6.89 -10.00
C ILE A 254 -4.27 6.53 -8.70
N PHE A 255 -5.59 6.35 -8.79
CA PHE A 255 -6.43 5.91 -7.69
C PHE A 255 -6.51 4.38 -7.70
N ALA A 256 -5.99 3.73 -6.64
CA ALA A 256 -5.93 2.28 -6.57
C ALA A 256 -6.79 1.72 -5.42
N GLY A 257 -7.49 0.61 -5.64
CA GLY A 257 -8.46 0.06 -4.70
C GLY A 257 -9.86 0.59 -4.98
N ALA A 258 -10.43 1.31 -4.02
CA ALA A 258 -11.69 2.06 -4.05
C ALA A 258 -12.99 1.25 -3.90
N VAL A 259 -12.99 -0.07 -4.10
CA VAL A 259 -14.16 -0.91 -3.81
C VAL A 259 -14.31 -1.06 -2.30
N ASP A 260 -15.41 -0.55 -1.74
CA ASP A 260 -15.63 -0.42 -0.30
C ASP A 260 -15.81 -1.79 0.37
N PRO A 261 -14.88 -2.21 1.25
CA PRO A 261 -15.01 -3.49 1.96
C PRO A 261 -16.17 -3.52 2.95
N GLN A 262 -16.66 -2.36 3.42
CA GLN A 262 -17.84 -2.31 4.27
C GLN A 262 -19.12 -2.70 3.50
N VAL A 263 -19.11 -2.59 2.19
CA VAL A 263 -20.19 -3.06 1.32
C VAL A 263 -19.94 -4.49 0.87
N THR A 264 -18.71 -4.80 0.48
CA THR A 264 -18.38 -6.04 -0.26
C THR A 264 -17.85 -7.16 0.62
N ASP A 265 -17.11 -6.84 1.70
CA ASP A 265 -16.40 -7.81 2.56
C ASP A 265 -17.04 -7.96 3.94
N LYS A 266 -18.37 -7.96 4.00
CA LYS A 266 -19.17 -8.16 5.20
C LYS A 266 -19.94 -9.48 5.15
N PRO A 267 -20.22 -10.12 6.29
CA PRO A 267 -21.09 -11.30 6.33
C PRO A 267 -22.45 -11.02 5.68
N GLY A 268 -22.85 -11.84 4.72
CA GLY A 268 -24.13 -11.73 4.02
C GLY A 268 -24.16 -10.71 2.87
N ALA A 269 -23.04 -10.14 2.46
CA ALA A 269 -22.97 -9.35 1.23
C ALA A 269 -23.42 -10.20 0.04
N THR A 270 -24.37 -9.69 -0.73
CA THR A 270 -24.86 -10.38 -1.93
C THR A 270 -23.96 -10.10 -3.13
N GLU A 271 -23.93 -11.00 -4.09
CA GLU A 271 -23.17 -10.81 -5.33
C GLU A 271 -23.60 -9.53 -6.07
N GLU A 272 -24.90 -9.18 -6.06
CA GLU A 272 -25.40 -7.96 -6.70
C GLU A 272 -24.93 -6.69 -5.98
N GLU A 273 -24.85 -6.68 -4.64
CA GLU A 273 -24.28 -5.55 -3.88
C GLU A 273 -22.80 -5.36 -4.23
N ILE A 274 -22.02 -6.45 -4.32
CA ILE A 274 -20.60 -6.41 -4.70
C ILE A 274 -20.45 -5.83 -6.11
N ARG A 275 -21.22 -6.35 -7.08
CA ARG A 275 -21.19 -5.88 -8.46
C ARG A 275 -21.61 -4.42 -8.60
N ALA A 276 -22.65 -4.01 -7.90
CA ALA A 276 -23.12 -2.62 -7.89
C ALA A 276 -22.05 -1.65 -7.35
N GLU A 277 -21.32 -2.07 -6.32
CA GLU A 277 -20.23 -1.27 -5.75
C GLU A 277 -19.05 -1.12 -6.73
N VAL A 278 -18.68 -2.18 -7.44
CA VAL A 278 -17.65 -2.12 -8.50
C VAL A 278 -18.06 -1.11 -9.59
N ARG A 279 -19.31 -1.15 -10.05
CA ARG A 279 -19.84 -0.20 -11.05
C ARG A 279 -19.76 1.23 -10.51
N ARG A 280 -20.20 1.46 -9.26
CA ARG A 280 -20.11 2.78 -8.60
C ARG A 280 -18.69 3.33 -8.62
N VAL A 281 -17.70 2.51 -8.30
CA VAL A 281 -16.29 2.90 -8.31
C VAL A 281 -15.83 3.29 -9.71
N ILE A 282 -16.13 2.46 -10.71
CA ILE A 282 -15.75 2.72 -12.11
C ILE A 282 -16.41 4.00 -12.61
N ASP A 283 -17.71 4.22 -12.35
CA ASP A 283 -18.43 5.42 -12.75
C ASP A 283 -17.88 6.69 -12.06
N THR A 284 -17.39 6.54 -10.81
CA THR A 284 -16.86 7.67 -10.04
C THR A 284 -15.44 8.04 -10.44
N LEU A 285 -14.56 7.05 -10.63
CA LEU A 285 -13.10 7.24 -10.75
C LEU A 285 -12.53 6.85 -12.11
N GLY A 286 -13.29 6.12 -12.95
CA GLY A 286 -12.79 5.59 -14.21
C GLY A 286 -12.63 6.64 -15.32
N LYS A 287 -13.40 7.74 -15.28
CA LYS A 287 -13.39 8.76 -16.34
C LYS A 287 -11.98 9.29 -16.61
N GLY A 288 -11.53 9.18 -17.86
CA GLY A 288 -10.20 9.62 -18.28
C GLY A 288 -9.05 8.69 -17.90
N GLY A 289 -9.31 7.48 -17.41
CA GLY A 289 -8.28 6.55 -16.93
C GLY A 289 -7.84 6.85 -15.50
N GLY A 290 -6.62 6.42 -15.11
CA GLY A 290 -6.05 6.68 -13.77
C GLY A 290 -6.77 5.96 -12.64
N LEU A 291 -7.37 4.79 -12.90
CA LEU A 291 -7.97 3.89 -11.92
C LEU A 291 -7.37 2.49 -12.05
N LEU A 292 -6.88 1.94 -10.95
CA LEU A 292 -6.56 0.53 -10.76
C LEU A 292 -7.54 -0.03 -9.74
N ALA A 293 -8.55 -0.76 -10.18
CA ALA A 293 -9.62 -1.19 -9.28
C ALA A 293 -9.27 -2.47 -8.52
N SER A 294 -9.66 -2.53 -7.26
CA SER A 294 -9.64 -3.70 -6.38
C SER A 294 -10.44 -3.38 -5.12
N SER A 295 -10.55 -4.34 -4.21
CA SER A 295 -10.95 -4.05 -2.83
C SER A 295 -10.04 -2.96 -2.25
N ALA A 296 -10.59 -2.06 -1.43
CA ALA A 296 -9.85 -1.03 -0.72
C ALA A 296 -9.10 -1.57 0.52
N VAL A 297 -8.97 -2.88 0.66
CA VAL A 297 -8.12 -3.57 1.64
C VAL A 297 -7.15 -4.49 0.91
N MET A 298 -6.02 -4.78 1.53
CA MET A 298 -5.02 -5.66 0.91
C MET A 298 -5.50 -7.11 0.77
N PHE A 299 -6.35 -7.57 1.69
CA PHE A 299 -6.84 -8.95 1.73
C PHE A 299 -8.30 -8.94 2.14
N SER A 300 -9.17 -9.48 1.30
CA SER A 300 -10.58 -9.70 1.63
C SER A 300 -10.75 -10.87 2.59
N THR A 301 -11.62 -10.72 3.58
CA THR A 301 -11.89 -11.74 4.60
C THR A 301 -12.97 -12.73 4.16
N VAL A 302 -13.92 -12.27 3.34
CA VAL A 302 -15.00 -13.11 2.81
C VAL A 302 -14.56 -13.81 1.53
N LYS A 303 -14.58 -15.14 1.55
CA LYS A 303 -14.11 -15.96 0.44
C LYS A 303 -14.91 -15.67 -0.84
N GLY A 304 -14.20 -15.41 -1.93
CA GLY A 304 -14.78 -15.27 -3.27
C GLY A 304 -15.15 -13.82 -3.64
N VAL A 305 -15.07 -12.87 -2.71
CA VAL A 305 -15.36 -11.45 -2.98
C VAL A 305 -14.47 -10.90 -4.08
N ASP A 306 -13.16 -11.11 -4.01
CA ASP A 306 -12.21 -10.60 -5.01
C ASP A 306 -12.51 -11.14 -6.41
N ALA A 307 -12.92 -12.40 -6.52
CA ALA A 307 -13.29 -12.99 -7.82
C ALA A 307 -14.54 -12.33 -8.44
N ILE A 308 -15.52 -11.92 -7.63
CA ILE A 308 -16.70 -11.19 -8.09
C ILE A 308 -16.31 -9.77 -8.51
N ILE A 309 -15.46 -9.10 -7.71
CA ILE A 309 -14.93 -7.77 -8.02
C ILE A 309 -14.21 -7.79 -9.37
N ASP A 310 -13.31 -8.74 -9.57
CA ASP A 310 -12.53 -8.88 -10.79
C ASP A 310 -13.41 -9.21 -12.01
N ASP A 311 -14.38 -10.10 -11.85
CA ASP A 311 -15.33 -10.49 -12.92
C ASP A 311 -16.18 -9.29 -13.35
N GLU A 312 -16.73 -8.52 -12.42
CA GLU A 312 -17.53 -7.34 -12.74
C GLU A 312 -16.67 -6.23 -13.34
N GLY A 313 -15.49 -5.98 -12.79
CA GLY A 313 -14.56 -5.00 -13.35
C GLY A 313 -14.19 -5.27 -14.80
N LYS A 314 -13.95 -6.53 -15.15
CA LYS A 314 -13.68 -6.94 -16.55
C LYS A 314 -14.89 -6.79 -17.46
N LYS A 315 -16.09 -7.05 -16.96
CA LYS A 315 -17.33 -6.96 -17.76
C LYS A 315 -17.78 -5.52 -17.96
N TYR A 316 -17.79 -4.75 -16.87
CA TYR A 316 -18.33 -3.40 -16.86
C TYR A 316 -17.29 -2.36 -17.27
N GLY A 317 -16.01 -2.55 -16.93
CA GLY A 317 -14.94 -1.55 -17.01
C GLY A 317 -14.38 -1.28 -18.41
N ARG A 318 -15.02 -1.67 -19.48
CA ARG A 318 -14.52 -1.46 -20.85
C ARG A 318 -14.82 -0.05 -21.36
N TYR A 319 -13.77 0.70 -21.69
CA TYR A 319 -13.89 2.10 -22.12
C TYR A 319 -14.62 2.31 -23.45
N ASP A 320 -14.68 1.31 -24.31
CA ASP A 320 -15.46 1.35 -25.56
C ASP A 320 -16.99 1.27 -25.33
N THR A 321 -17.41 0.83 -24.14
CA THR A 321 -18.85 0.69 -23.77
C THR A 321 -19.26 1.62 -22.63
N LEU A 322 -18.32 2.10 -21.81
CA LEU A 322 -18.58 3.00 -20.69
C LEU A 322 -19.15 4.35 -21.15
N LYS A 323 -20.16 4.82 -20.45
CA LYS A 323 -20.73 6.15 -20.62
C LYS A 323 -20.62 6.89 -19.30
N PHE A 324 -19.67 7.78 -19.23
CA PHE A 324 -19.51 8.69 -18.08
C PHE A 324 -20.43 9.90 -18.24
N GLU A 325 -21.27 10.18 -17.26
CA GLU A 325 -22.09 11.36 -17.18
C GLU A 325 -21.29 12.65 -16.90
#